data_56534760a41a83ee700375e23f3d397f
#
_entry.id   56534760a41a83ee700375e23f3d397f
#
_cell.length_a   1.000
_cell.length_b   1.000
_cell.length_c   1.000
_cell.angle_alpha   90.00
_cell.angle_beta   90.00
_cell.angle_gamma   90.00
#
_symmetry.space_group_name_H-M   'P 1'
#
loop_
_entity.id
_entity.type
_entity.pdbx_description
1 polymer ?
#
loop_
_entity_poly.entity_id
_entity_poly.type
_entity_poly.pdbx_seq_one_letter_code
_entity_poly.pdbx_strand_id
1 'polypeptide(L)'
;MHKTREVEIDAEAFADAFARRSVTVHHHLADHPLFTLDAIAELADRLPPDSVRRERGDLPLANYGQYVDVGEGPPSATIRDVERNGIRVSLRDIHQAPEYAELINELLDEVEELVGGREGGMTQRAGYLFITAPASTTPMHFDVEHSFLLQIKGVKHVSVAAFQDDPSALRREFDRYVDGRECDFAAMQAVAETFTITPGLGVYLPSYVPHWVETEAGISISFSIPFHTRYVEQAEAVSRINKRMRKLHLSPRAAGESEPIDKTKAVVIRSWLKLQEARKKRPT
;
A
#
# COMPACT_ATOMS: atom_id res chain seq x y z
N MET A 1 14.93 -30.00 7.91
CA MET A 1 15.55 -28.87 7.21
C MET A 1 14.82 -27.63 7.70
N HIS A 2 15.51 -26.69 8.36
CA HIS A 2 14.90 -25.39 8.62
C HIS A 2 14.68 -24.71 7.26
N LYS A 3 13.42 -24.41 6.92
CA LYS A 3 13.10 -23.56 5.76
C LYS A 3 13.72 -22.19 6.06
N THR A 4 14.59 -21.70 5.22
CA THR A 4 15.14 -20.33 5.34
C THR A 4 13.95 -19.39 5.26
N ARG A 5 13.82 -18.49 6.21
CA ARG A 5 12.76 -17.48 6.17
C ARG A 5 13.04 -16.52 5.02
N GLU A 6 12.04 -16.26 4.20
CA GLU A 6 12.16 -15.35 3.07
C GLU A 6 12.19 -13.87 3.52
N VAL A 7 11.64 -13.57 4.68
CA VAL A 7 11.71 -12.26 5.32
C VAL A 7 12.29 -12.41 6.72
N GLU A 8 13.34 -11.66 7.00
CA GLU A 8 13.95 -11.58 8.31
C GLU A 8 13.50 -10.29 9.00
N ILE A 9 12.78 -10.44 10.09
CA ILE A 9 12.30 -9.35 10.90
C ILE A 9 12.82 -9.54 12.33
N ASP A 10 13.42 -8.50 12.88
CA ASP A 10 13.65 -8.45 14.34
C ASP A 10 12.28 -8.44 15.02
N ALA A 11 11.92 -9.57 15.62
CA ALA A 11 10.58 -9.79 16.18
C ALA A 11 10.22 -8.78 17.29
N GLU A 12 11.19 -8.40 18.13
CA GLU A 12 10.97 -7.45 19.23
C GLU A 12 10.81 -6.04 18.68
N ALA A 13 11.73 -5.59 17.82
CA ALA A 13 11.68 -4.28 17.19
C ALA A 13 10.43 -4.10 16.32
N PHE A 14 10.02 -5.12 15.57
CA PHE A 14 8.81 -5.09 14.77
C PHE A 14 7.54 -5.09 15.63
N ALA A 15 7.51 -5.90 16.68
CA ALA A 15 6.38 -5.92 17.61
C ALA A 15 6.16 -4.56 18.29
N ASP A 16 7.21 -3.81 18.59
CA ASP A 16 7.09 -2.44 19.09
C ASP A 16 6.64 -1.45 18.01
N ALA A 17 7.15 -1.62 16.78
CA ALA A 17 6.86 -0.73 15.65
C ALA A 17 5.49 -0.93 15.02
N PHE A 18 4.91 -2.14 15.12
CA PHE A 18 3.67 -2.50 14.43
C PHE A 18 2.53 -1.51 14.73
N ALA A 19 1.90 -1.01 13.67
CA ALA A 19 0.83 -0.01 13.68
C ALA A 19 1.23 1.39 14.22
N ARG A 20 2.53 1.63 14.50
CA ARG A 20 3.00 2.89 15.10
C ARG A 20 4.01 3.63 14.23
N ARG A 21 5.02 2.91 13.72
CA ARG A 21 6.12 3.51 12.96
C ARG A 21 6.65 2.57 11.89
N SER A 22 7.27 3.12 10.88
CA SER A 22 7.97 2.37 9.86
C SER A 22 9.29 1.81 10.40
N VAL A 23 9.69 0.65 9.88
CA VAL A 23 10.97 0.01 10.19
C VAL A 23 11.51 -0.70 8.96
N THR A 24 12.83 -0.75 8.87
CA THR A 24 13.52 -1.55 7.84
C THR A 24 13.33 -3.03 8.12
N VAL A 25 13.17 -3.82 7.05
CA VAL A 25 13.10 -5.28 7.08
C VAL A 25 14.10 -5.85 6.08
N HIS A 26 14.59 -7.06 6.32
CA HIS A 26 15.46 -7.80 5.42
C HIS A 26 14.68 -8.92 4.72
N HIS A 27 15.03 -9.23 3.47
CA HIS A 27 14.41 -10.33 2.75
C HIS A 27 15.41 -11.02 1.78
N HIS A 28 15.11 -12.25 1.38
CA HIS A 28 15.92 -13.07 0.47
C HIS A 28 15.30 -13.22 -0.93
N LEU A 29 14.42 -12.30 -1.32
CA LEU A 29 13.64 -12.39 -2.57
C LEU A 29 14.32 -11.73 -3.78
N ALA A 30 15.49 -11.10 -3.63
CA ALA A 30 16.14 -10.34 -4.71
C ALA A 30 16.41 -11.20 -5.96
N ASP A 31 16.78 -12.47 -5.76
CA ASP A 31 17.07 -13.42 -6.85
C ASP A 31 15.95 -14.44 -7.07
N HIS A 32 14.76 -14.21 -6.49
CA HIS A 32 13.66 -15.15 -6.60
C HIS A 32 13.12 -15.18 -8.04
N PRO A 33 12.88 -16.35 -8.66
CA PRO A 33 12.54 -16.50 -10.08
C PRO A 33 11.26 -15.77 -10.51
N LEU A 34 10.29 -15.59 -9.61
CA LEU A 34 9.06 -14.84 -9.88
C LEU A 34 9.30 -13.33 -10.12
N PHE A 35 10.45 -12.80 -9.73
CA PHE A 35 10.75 -11.38 -9.83
C PHE A 35 11.75 -11.03 -10.94
N THR A 36 12.04 -11.95 -11.85
CA THR A 36 12.76 -11.61 -13.09
C THR A 36 11.87 -10.73 -13.98
N LEU A 37 12.50 -9.86 -14.76
CA LEU A 37 11.75 -8.95 -15.64
C LEU A 37 10.84 -9.69 -16.61
N ASP A 38 11.27 -10.86 -17.11
CA ASP A 38 10.49 -11.69 -18.03
C ASP A 38 9.31 -12.34 -17.31
N ALA A 39 9.48 -12.92 -16.10
CA ALA A 39 8.39 -13.50 -15.34
C ALA A 39 7.31 -12.45 -14.99
N ILE A 40 7.74 -11.24 -14.63
CA ILE A 40 6.83 -10.11 -14.35
C ILE A 40 6.10 -9.66 -15.63
N ALA A 41 6.79 -9.61 -16.77
CA ALA A 41 6.18 -9.26 -18.05
C ALA A 41 5.11 -10.30 -18.46
N GLU A 42 5.40 -11.58 -18.30
CA GLU A 42 4.43 -12.66 -18.57
C GLU A 42 3.24 -12.63 -17.60
N LEU A 43 3.48 -12.33 -16.32
CA LEU A 43 2.41 -12.12 -15.36
C LEU A 43 1.49 -10.97 -15.80
N ALA A 44 2.06 -9.85 -16.24
CA ALA A 44 1.30 -8.66 -16.63
C ALA A 44 0.31 -8.94 -17.77
N ASP A 45 0.69 -9.79 -18.74
CA ASP A 45 -0.19 -10.16 -19.84
C ASP A 45 -1.30 -11.15 -19.43
N ARG A 46 -1.16 -11.83 -18.28
CA ARG A 46 -2.17 -12.76 -17.73
C ARG A 46 -3.14 -12.09 -16.78
N LEU A 47 -2.78 -10.94 -16.19
CA LEU A 47 -3.62 -10.23 -15.25
C LEU A 47 -4.80 -9.55 -15.94
N PRO A 48 -5.95 -9.37 -15.25
CA PRO A 48 -7.03 -8.53 -15.73
C PRO A 48 -6.54 -7.10 -16.04
N PRO A 49 -7.07 -6.45 -17.09
CA PRO A 49 -6.65 -5.09 -17.45
C PRO A 49 -6.72 -4.08 -16.30
N ASP A 50 -7.73 -4.19 -15.44
CA ASP A 50 -7.89 -3.31 -14.27
C ASP A 50 -6.80 -3.50 -13.19
N SER A 51 -6.07 -4.60 -13.24
CA SER A 51 -4.93 -4.89 -12.36
C SER A 51 -3.62 -4.31 -12.88
N VAL A 52 -3.59 -3.78 -14.11
CA VAL A 52 -2.38 -3.20 -14.71
C VAL A 52 -2.55 -1.71 -14.86
N ARG A 53 -1.62 -0.94 -14.30
CA ARG A 53 -1.58 0.52 -14.44
C ARG A 53 -0.25 0.95 -15.01
N ARG A 54 -0.27 1.85 -15.98
CA ARG A 54 0.88 2.42 -16.66
C ARG A 54 0.78 3.94 -16.57
N GLU A 55 1.73 4.54 -15.89
CA GLU A 55 1.71 5.98 -15.60
C GLU A 55 3.06 6.60 -15.94
N ARG A 56 3.09 7.90 -16.14
CA ARG A 56 4.36 8.63 -16.25
C ARG A 56 5.16 8.50 -14.96
N GLY A 57 6.47 8.33 -15.08
CA GLY A 57 7.38 8.25 -13.94
C GLY A 57 7.79 9.61 -13.36
N ASP A 58 7.67 10.69 -14.15
CA ASP A 58 8.15 12.04 -13.83
C ASP A 58 7.09 12.95 -13.15
N LEU A 59 6.28 12.40 -12.26
CA LEU A 59 5.25 13.15 -11.56
C LEU A 59 5.84 13.98 -10.40
N PRO A 60 5.33 15.21 -10.17
CA PRO A 60 5.70 15.99 -8.98
C PRO A 60 5.31 15.26 -7.69
N LEU A 61 6.18 15.31 -6.66
CA LEU A 61 5.93 14.61 -5.39
C LEU A 61 4.65 15.02 -4.68
N ALA A 62 4.23 16.27 -4.81
CA ALA A 62 2.98 16.78 -4.24
C ALA A 62 1.75 16.55 -5.14
N ASN A 63 1.88 15.87 -6.27
CA ASN A 63 0.81 15.71 -7.23
C ASN A 63 -0.02 14.45 -6.93
N TYR A 64 -1.27 14.66 -6.56
CA TYR A 64 -2.28 13.61 -6.40
C TYR A 64 -3.17 13.44 -7.65
N GLY A 65 -2.61 13.73 -8.84
CA GLY A 65 -3.34 13.72 -10.09
C GLY A 65 -4.17 12.46 -10.32
N GLN A 66 -5.15 12.57 -11.18
CA GLN A 66 -5.91 11.41 -11.62
C GLN A 66 -5.01 10.45 -12.39
N TYR A 67 -5.22 9.15 -12.16
CA TYR A 67 -4.59 8.11 -12.95
C TYR A 67 -4.93 8.30 -14.43
N VAL A 68 -3.89 8.31 -15.27
CA VAL A 68 -4.03 8.30 -16.73
C VAL A 68 -3.15 7.17 -17.26
N ASP A 69 -3.77 6.18 -17.91
CA ASP A 69 -3.01 5.14 -18.60
C ASP A 69 -2.30 5.74 -19.82
N VAL A 70 -0.98 5.63 -19.82
CA VAL A 70 -0.12 6.15 -20.90
C VAL A 70 0.51 5.04 -21.73
N GLY A 71 0.20 3.78 -21.44
CA GLY A 71 0.77 2.63 -22.13
C GLY A 71 -0.01 2.26 -23.39
N GLU A 72 0.70 1.89 -24.44
CA GLU A 72 0.16 1.31 -25.67
C GLU A 72 0.55 -0.17 -25.78
N GLY A 73 -0.29 -0.97 -26.42
CA GLY A 73 -0.03 -2.39 -26.64
C GLY A 73 -0.03 -3.24 -25.36
N PRO A 74 0.57 -4.44 -25.42
CA PRO A 74 0.57 -5.37 -24.30
C PRO A 74 1.44 -4.84 -23.15
N PRO A 75 1.04 -5.03 -21.89
CA PRO A 75 1.79 -4.58 -20.72
C PRO A 75 3.21 -5.11 -20.67
N SER A 76 3.45 -6.32 -21.13
CA SER A 76 4.78 -6.93 -21.19
C SER A 76 5.77 -6.12 -22.04
N ALA A 77 5.33 -5.50 -23.14
CA ALA A 77 6.17 -4.66 -23.97
C ALA A 77 6.62 -3.40 -23.21
N THR A 78 5.69 -2.76 -22.48
CA THR A 78 6.02 -1.60 -21.62
C THR A 78 7.02 -1.98 -20.53
N ILE A 79 6.85 -3.14 -19.90
CA ILE A 79 7.75 -3.61 -18.84
C ILE A 79 9.16 -3.90 -19.39
N ARG A 80 9.28 -4.56 -20.54
CA ARG A 80 10.59 -4.87 -21.15
C ARG A 80 11.34 -3.62 -21.59
N ASP A 81 10.64 -2.53 -21.90
CA ASP A 81 11.25 -1.26 -22.31
C ASP A 81 11.30 -0.19 -21.19
N VAL A 82 11.03 -0.59 -19.94
CA VAL A 82 10.90 0.32 -18.79
C VAL A 82 12.12 1.23 -18.59
N GLU A 83 13.31 0.78 -18.98
CA GLU A 83 14.54 1.56 -18.86
C GLU A 83 14.52 2.84 -19.71
N ARG A 84 13.74 2.87 -20.80
CA ARG A 84 13.78 3.93 -21.82
C ARG A 84 12.46 4.70 -21.94
N ASN A 85 11.35 4.09 -21.57
CA ASN A 85 10.02 4.67 -21.87
C ASN A 85 9.55 5.71 -20.85
N GLY A 86 10.27 5.87 -19.72
CA GLY A 86 9.90 6.83 -18.66
C GLY A 86 8.57 6.50 -17.95
N ILE A 87 8.08 5.25 -18.08
CA ILE A 87 6.82 4.79 -17.53
C ILE A 87 7.06 4.02 -16.22
N ARG A 88 6.18 4.19 -15.27
CA ARG A 88 6.06 3.27 -14.14
C ARG A 88 4.87 2.34 -14.35
N VAL A 89 5.07 1.06 -14.12
CA VAL A 89 4.02 0.04 -14.21
C VAL A 89 3.71 -0.47 -12.82
N SER A 90 2.44 -0.52 -12.47
CA SER A 90 1.95 -1.14 -11.24
C SER A 90 1.08 -2.33 -11.60
N LEU A 91 1.50 -3.52 -11.20
CA LEU A 91 0.67 -4.73 -11.25
C LEU A 91 0.02 -4.91 -9.89
N ARG A 92 -1.29 -4.84 -9.87
CA ARG A 92 -2.10 -4.92 -8.64
C ARG A 92 -2.77 -6.27 -8.53
N ASP A 93 -3.05 -6.67 -7.30
CA ASP A 93 -3.77 -7.90 -7.00
C ASP A 93 -3.11 -9.15 -7.64
N ILE A 94 -1.76 -9.20 -7.65
CA ILE A 94 -1.00 -10.30 -8.24
C ILE A 94 -1.24 -11.64 -7.56
N HIS A 95 -1.86 -11.65 -6.37
CA HIS A 95 -2.34 -12.85 -5.68
C HIS A 95 -3.45 -13.60 -6.45
N GLN A 96 -3.96 -13.04 -7.56
CA GLN A 96 -4.80 -13.77 -8.51
C GLN A 96 -4.02 -14.86 -9.26
N ALA A 97 -2.69 -14.74 -9.33
CA ALA A 97 -1.81 -15.79 -9.84
C ALA A 97 -1.39 -16.71 -8.68
N PRO A 98 -1.65 -18.03 -8.74
CA PRO A 98 -1.48 -18.96 -7.62
C PRO A 98 -0.08 -18.96 -7.03
N GLU A 99 0.96 -18.87 -7.88
CA GLU A 99 2.36 -18.85 -7.47
C GLU A 99 2.73 -17.63 -6.62
N TYR A 100 2.11 -16.47 -6.88
CA TYR A 100 2.28 -15.27 -6.06
C TYR A 100 1.40 -15.33 -4.81
N ALA A 101 0.21 -15.91 -4.89
CA ALA A 101 -0.66 -16.08 -3.73
C ALA A 101 0.00 -16.97 -2.67
N GLU A 102 0.66 -18.05 -3.07
CA GLU A 102 1.39 -18.94 -2.18
C GLU A 102 2.50 -18.18 -1.45
N LEU A 103 3.36 -17.48 -2.20
CA LEU A 103 4.44 -16.68 -1.62
C LEU A 103 3.93 -15.60 -0.66
N ILE A 104 2.89 -14.85 -1.03
CA ILE A 104 2.29 -13.81 -0.20
C ILE A 104 1.76 -14.38 1.12
N ASN A 105 1.08 -15.53 1.06
CA ASN A 105 0.55 -16.18 2.25
C ASN A 105 1.66 -16.68 3.17
N GLU A 106 2.70 -17.33 2.63
CA GLU A 106 3.86 -17.77 3.41
C GLU A 106 4.50 -16.60 4.17
N LEU A 107 4.73 -15.47 3.49
CA LEU A 107 5.34 -14.28 4.09
C LEU A 107 4.46 -13.65 5.18
N LEU A 108 3.16 -13.54 4.93
CA LEU A 108 2.24 -12.93 5.89
C LEU A 108 1.87 -13.86 7.04
N ASP A 109 1.93 -15.18 6.88
CA ASP A 109 1.76 -16.12 7.99
C ASP A 109 2.89 -15.96 9.02
N GLU A 110 4.15 -15.78 8.57
CA GLU A 110 5.26 -15.46 9.47
C GLU A 110 5.06 -14.14 10.22
N VAL A 111 4.56 -13.11 9.53
CA VAL A 111 4.26 -11.80 10.14
C VAL A 111 3.10 -11.89 11.12
N GLU A 112 2.05 -12.64 10.81
CA GLU A 112 0.89 -12.81 11.70
C GLU A 112 1.26 -13.48 13.01
N GLU A 113 2.18 -14.45 13.00
CA GLU A 113 2.75 -15.04 14.21
C GLU A 113 3.44 -13.99 15.09
N LEU A 114 4.20 -13.08 14.50
CA LEU A 114 4.89 -12.01 15.21
C LEU A 114 3.94 -10.96 15.82
N VAL A 115 2.86 -10.61 15.13
CA VAL A 115 1.91 -9.59 15.61
C VAL A 115 0.88 -10.15 16.60
N GLY A 116 0.77 -11.47 16.72
CA GLY A 116 0.03 -12.13 17.79
C GLY A 116 -1.44 -11.74 17.87
N GLY A 117 -2.12 -11.59 16.76
CA GLY A 117 -3.53 -11.20 16.70
C GLY A 117 -3.81 -9.76 17.13
N ARG A 118 -2.80 -8.90 17.19
CA ARG A 118 -2.97 -7.46 17.40
C ARG A 118 -3.93 -6.88 16.36
N GLU A 119 -4.62 -5.80 16.72
CA GLU A 119 -5.65 -5.20 15.88
C GLU A 119 -6.74 -6.17 15.38
N GLY A 120 -6.91 -7.31 16.07
CA GLY A 120 -7.92 -8.31 15.78
C GLY A 120 -7.54 -9.32 14.69
N GLY A 121 -6.25 -9.40 14.33
CA GLY A 121 -5.70 -10.32 13.33
C GLY A 121 -5.76 -9.77 11.91
N MET A 122 -4.99 -10.41 11.02
CA MET A 122 -4.94 -10.05 9.61
C MET A 122 -6.22 -10.46 8.88
N THR A 123 -6.59 -9.60 7.95
CA THR A 123 -7.64 -9.87 6.96
C THR A 123 -7.10 -9.45 5.59
N GLN A 124 -7.74 -9.74 4.51
CA GLN A 124 -7.42 -9.29 3.15
C GLN A 124 -5.90 -9.17 2.90
N ARG A 125 -5.33 -10.17 2.31
CA ARG A 125 -3.93 -10.22 1.89
C ARG A 125 -3.86 -9.98 0.39
N ALA A 126 -2.97 -9.09 -0.05
CA ALA A 126 -2.76 -8.81 -1.46
C ALA A 126 -1.28 -8.67 -1.80
N GLY A 127 -0.96 -8.58 -3.08
CA GLY A 127 0.38 -8.32 -3.56
C GLY A 127 0.35 -7.36 -4.74
N TYR A 128 1.33 -6.46 -4.80
CA TYR A 128 1.55 -5.54 -5.90
C TYR A 128 3.01 -5.60 -6.36
N LEU A 129 3.23 -5.39 -7.64
CA LEU A 129 4.56 -5.18 -8.19
C LEU A 129 4.66 -3.79 -8.80
N PHE A 130 5.73 -3.10 -8.46
CA PHE A 130 6.04 -1.80 -9.01
C PHE A 130 7.32 -1.89 -9.85
N ILE A 131 7.19 -1.70 -11.15
CA ILE A 131 8.28 -1.66 -12.10
C ILE A 131 8.41 -0.20 -12.56
N THR A 132 9.53 0.43 -12.25
CA THR A 132 9.69 1.87 -12.46
C THR A 132 10.91 2.19 -13.31
N ALA A 133 10.71 3.11 -14.25
CA ALA A 133 11.78 3.72 -15.02
C ALA A 133 12.78 4.47 -14.12
N PRO A 134 14.01 4.71 -14.60
CA PRO A 134 14.99 5.53 -13.89
C PRO A 134 14.42 6.90 -13.47
N ALA A 135 14.85 7.39 -12.30
CA ALA A 135 14.48 8.70 -11.75
C ALA A 135 12.98 8.96 -11.64
N SER A 136 12.19 7.89 -11.48
CA SER A 136 10.75 7.99 -11.32
C SER A 136 10.36 8.40 -9.91
N THR A 137 9.22 9.08 -9.80
CA THR A 137 8.60 9.47 -8.53
C THR A 137 7.24 8.80 -8.35
N THR A 138 6.92 8.44 -7.11
CA THR A 138 5.55 8.16 -6.68
C THR A 138 5.13 9.30 -5.76
N PRO A 139 4.15 10.11 -6.18
CA PRO A 139 3.68 11.24 -5.38
C PRO A 139 3.21 10.82 -4.00
N MET A 140 3.24 11.77 -3.06
CA MET A 140 2.77 11.55 -1.70
C MET A 140 1.31 11.07 -1.71
N HIS A 141 1.06 10.00 -0.98
CA HIS A 141 -0.25 9.38 -0.82
C HIS A 141 -0.37 8.70 0.54
N PHE A 142 -1.58 8.26 0.84
CA PHE A 142 -1.90 7.46 2.01
C PHE A 142 -2.44 6.12 1.54
N ASP A 143 -1.92 5.05 2.11
CA ASP A 143 -2.54 3.74 2.00
C ASP A 143 -3.36 3.43 3.25
N VAL A 144 -4.50 2.77 3.07
CA VAL A 144 -5.40 2.39 4.17
C VAL A 144 -4.85 1.18 4.90
N GLU A 145 -4.19 0.31 4.16
CA GLU A 145 -3.61 -0.95 4.59
C GLU A 145 -2.24 -0.79 5.25
N HIS A 146 -1.83 -1.78 6.02
CA HIS A 146 -0.42 -2.02 6.33
C HIS A 146 0.26 -2.61 5.11
N SER A 147 1.53 -2.32 4.90
CA SER A 147 2.27 -2.87 3.78
C SER A 147 3.74 -3.13 4.11
N PHE A 148 4.31 -4.14 3.48
CA PHE A 148 5.75 -4.26 3.31
C PHE A 148 6.10 -3.86 1.88
N LEU A 149 7.05 -2.96 1.70
CA LEU A 149 7.63 -2.64 0.39
C LEU A 149 9.04 -3.22 0.34
N LEU A 150 9.20 -4.32 -0.39
CA LEU A 150 10.43 -5.09 -0.51
C LEU A 150 11.13 -4.75 -1.81
N GLN A 151 12.40 -4.35 -1.76
CA GLN A 151 13.16 -3.96 -2.94
C GLN A 151 13.84 -5.16 -3.57
N ILE A 152 13.46 -5.45 -4.81
CA ILE A 152 13.98 -6.58 -5.59
C ILE A 152 15.15 -6.15 -6.47
N LYS A 153 15.05 -4.99 -7.12
CA LYS A 153 16.07 -4.46 -8.03
C LYS A 153 16.12 -2.94 -7.98
N GLY A 154 17.32 -2.37 -8.12
CA GLY A 154 17.52 -0.92 -8.09
C GLY A 154 17.43 -0.34 -6.67
N VAL A 155 17.40 0.98 -6.57
CA VAL A 155 17.40 1.71 -5.30
C VAL A 155 16.21 2.65 -5.24
N LYS A 156 15.52 2.67 -4.11
CA LYS A 156 14.45 3.62 -3.81
C LYS A 156 14.67 4.32 -2.49
N HIS A 157 14.24 5.56 -2.43
CA HIS A 157 14.12 6.36 -1.23
C HIS A 157 12.64 6.46 -0.89
N VAL A 158 12.24 5.85 0.22
CA VAL A 158 10.87 5.85 0.73
C VAL A 158 10.81 6.82 1.88
N SER A 159 10.19 7.97 1.66
CA SER A 159 10.01 8.99 2.68
C SER A 159 8.64 8.85 3.33
N VAL A 160 8.63 8.79 4.66
CA VAL A 160 7.44 8.53 5.47
C VAL A 160 7.28 9.67 6.48
N ALA A 161 6.17 10.39 6.45
CA ALA A 161 5.91 11.43 7.43
C ALA A 161 5.37 10.80 8.73
N ALA A 162 6.13 10.96 9.80
CA ALA A 162 5.82 10.37 11.10
C ALA A 162 5.18 11.42 12.02
N PHE A 163 3.92 11.21 12.38
CA PHE A 163 3.21 11.99 13.40
C PHE A 163 3.22 11.21 14.73
N GLN A 164 4.42 10.98 15.28
CA GLN A 164 4.62 10.09 16.44
C GLN A 164 3.84 10.52 17.68
N ASP A 165 3.64 11.82 17.86
CA ASP A 165 3.04 12.38 19.08
C ASP A 165 1.53 12.58 19.00
N ASP A 166 0.91 12.52 17.80
CA ASP A 166 -0.54 12.66 17.63
C ASP A 166 -1.08 11.75 16.53
N PRO A 167 -1.40 10.48 16.86
CA PRO A 167 -2.03 9.56 15.90
C PRO A 167 -3.37 10.07 15.32
N SER A 168 -4.05 10.99 16.03
CA SER A 168 -5.28 11.58 15.53
C SER A 168 -5.03 12.62 14.44
N ALA A 169 -3.85 13.25 14.42
CA ALA A 169 -3.44 14.15 13.35
C ALA A 169 -3.35 13.42 12.01
N LEU A 170 -2.74 12.22 11.99
CA LEU A 170 -2.71 11.34 10.81
C LEU A 170 -4.11 11.07 10.25
N ARG A 171 -5.06 10.74 11.12
CA ARG A 171 -6.45 10.47 10.70
C ARG A 171 -7.14 11.70 10.15
N ARG A 172 -6.88 12.89 10.72
CA ARG A 172 -7.42 14.16 10.19
C ARG A 172 -6.83 14.50 8.83
N GLU A 173 -5.52 14.30 8.63
CA GLU A 173 -4.88 14.53 7.33
C GLU A 173 -5.37 13.51 6.28
N PHE A 174 -5.52 12.24 6.66
CA PHE A 174 -6.14 11.24 5.80
C PHE A 174 -7.58 11.62 5.41
N ASP A 175 -8.39 12.10 6.34
CA ASP A 175 -9.74 12.58 6.06
C ASP A 175 -9.73 13.77 5.07
N ARG A 176 -8.75 14.67 5.16
CA ARG A 176 -8.54 15.77 4.17
C ARG A 176 -8.19 15.21 2.80
N TYR A 177 -7.24 14.29 2.74
CA TYR A 177 -6.81 13.61 1.52
C TYR A 177 -7.98 12.91 0.81
N VAL A 178 -8.75 12.11 1.54
CA VAL A 178 -9.92 11.40 1.02
C VAL A 178 -11.02 12.35 0.52
N ASP A 179 -11.13 13.54 1.11
CA ASP A 179 -12.04 14.58 0.66
C ASP A 179 -11.53 15.35 -0.58
N GLY A 180 -10.32 15.04 -1.06
CA GLY A 180 -9.70 15.75 -2.19
C GLY A 180 -9.23 17.15 -1.82
N ARG A 181 -9.01 17.42 -0.53
CA ARG A 181 -8.43 18.69 -0.05
C ARG A 181 -6.90 18.58 -0.05
N GLU A 182 -6.24 19.67 -0.32
CA GLU A 182 -4.78 19.73 -0.27
C GLU A 182 -4.29 19.39 1.14
N CYS A 183 -3.28 18.51 1.19
CA CYS A 183 -2.50 18.24 2.37
C CYS A 183 -1.29 19.18 2.40
N ASP A 184 -0.83 19.53 3.59
CA ASP A 184 0.38 20.33 3.74
C ASP A 184 1.62 19.46 3.51
N PHE A 185 2.04 19.33 2.26
CA PHE A 185 3.19 18.51 1.89
C PHE A 185 4.48 19.03 2.52
N ALA A 186 4.66 20.34 2.66
CA ALA A 186 5.84 20.93 3.28
C ALA A 186 5.93 20.56 4.78
N ALA A 187 4.81 20.60 5.49
CA ALA A 187 4.76 20.15 6.88
C ALA A 187 5.04 18.65 6.99
N MET A 188 4.58 17.84 6.06
CA MET A 188 4.88 16.40 6.04
C MET A 188 6.36 16.12 5.75
N GLN A 189 6.97 16.86 4.81
CA GLN A 189 8.41 16.75 4.54
C GLN A 189 9.27 17.10 5.76
N ALA A 190 8.85 18.09 6.53
CA ALA A 190 9.60 18.55 7.72
C ALA A 190 9.71 17.49 8.83
N VAL A 191 8.79 16.52 8.85
CA VAL A 191 8.72 15.42 9.85
C VAL A 191 8.96 14.05 9.23
N ALA A 192 9.43 14.00 7.99
CA ALA A 192 9.64 12.74 7.29
C ALA A 192 10.96 12.09 7.65
N GLU A 193 10.90 10.77 7.80
CA GLU A 193 12.06 9.88 7.81
C GLU A 193 12.19 9.22 6.44
N THR A 194 13.40 9.13 5.90
CA THR A 194 13.66 8.50 4.61
C THR A 194 14.40 7.19 4.78
N PHE A 195 13.81 6.12 4.24
CA PHE A 195 14.37 4.78 4.18
C PHE A 195 14.95 4.54 2.80
N THR A 196 16.26 4.31 2.71
CA THR A 196 16.90 3.87 1.45
C THR A 196 16.83 2.36 1.39
N ILE A 197 16.07 1.83 0.42
CA ILE A 197 15.91 0.40 0.21
C ILE A 197 16.64 -0.05 -1.07
N THR A 198 17.44 -1.08 -0.90
CA THR A 198 18.24 -1.75 -1.95
C THR A 198 17.83 -3.23 -2.04
N PRO A 199 18.24 -3.99 -3.07
CA PRO A 199 17.91 -5.41 -3.15
C PRO A 199 18.22 -6.17 -1.85
N GLY A 200 17.23 -6.88 -1.32
CA GLY A 200 17.31 -7.55 -0.02
C GLY A 200 16.86 -6.71 1.17
N LEU A 201 16.59 -5.42 0.98
CA LEU A 201 16.00 -4.54 2.00
C LEU A 201 14.57 -4.16 1.65
N GLY A 202 13.78 -3.91 2.66
CA GLY A 202 12.43 -3.38 2.54
C GLY A 202 12.08 -2.45 3.70
N VAL A 203 10.89 -1.92 3.65
CA VAL A 203 10.32 -1.09 4.71
C VAL A 203 8.90 -1.52 5.01
N TYR A 204 8.58 -1.64 6.28
CA TYR A 204 7.21 -1.77 6.77
C TYR A 204 6.57 -0.38 6.85
N LEU A 205 5.40 -0.25 6.28
CA LEU A 205 4.56 0.96 6.29
C LEU A 205 3.29 0.68 7.09
N PRO A 206 3.08 1.35 8.23
CA PRO A 206 1.81 1.28 8.95
C PRO A 206 0.65 1.84 8.12
N SER A 207 -0.57 1.41 8.44
CA SER A 207 -1.79 1.95 7.81
C SER A 207 -1.91 3.47 8.00
N TYR A 208 -2.40 4.16 6.96
CA TYR A 208 -2.67 5.61 6.93
C TYR A 208 -1.45 6.52 7.01
N VAL A 209 -0.25 5.99 6.90
CA VAL A 209 0.98 6.82 6.94
C VAL A 209 1.20 7.47 5.59
N PRO A 210 1.31 8.82 5.52
CA PRO A 210 1.63 9.51 4.27
C PRO A 210 3.07 9.22 3.87
N HIS A 211 3.26 8.82 2.62
CA HIS A 211 4.57 8.49 2.10
C HIS A 211 4.69 8.80 0.61
N TRP A 212 5.91 8.97 0.16
CA TRP A 212 6.27 9.15 -1.24
C TRP A 212 7.57 8.40 -1.55
N VAL A 213 7.80 8.14 -2.83
CA VAL A 213 8.94 7.33 -3.24
C VAL A 213 9.66 7.98 -4.40
N GLU A 214 11.00 7.99 -4.34
CA GLU A 214 11.89 8.42 -5.38
C GLU A 214 12.78 7.25 -5.79
N THR A 215 12.92 7.03 -7.10
CA THR A 215 13.76 5.97 -7.67
C THR A 215 15.05 6.59 -8.18
N GLU A 216 16.19 5.95 -7.89
CA GLU A 216 17.49 6.40 -8.41
C GLU A 216 17.67 6.16 -9.93
N ALA A 217 18.86 6.45 -10.44
CA ALA A 217 19.24 6.28 -11.82
C ALA A 217 19.39 4.80 -12.19
N GLY A 218 18.29 4.15 -12.51
CA GLY A 218 18.23 2.74 -12.90
C GLY A 218 16.80 2.23 -12.84
N ILE A 219 16.52 1.12 -13.50
CA ILE A 219 15.23 0.46 -13.35
C ILE A 219 15.08 -0.06 -11.92
N SER A 220 13.88 0.03 -11.40
CA SER A 220 13.58 -0.49 -10.08
C SER A 220 12.39 -1.46 -10.11
N ILE A 221 12.51 -2.54 -9.36
CA ILE A 221 11.44 -3.50 -9.11
C ILE A 221 11.24 -3.59 -7.61
N SER A 222 10.01 -3.36 -7.16
CA SER A 222 9.63 -3.54 -5.77
C SER A 222 8.41 -4.44 -5.67
N PHE A 223 8.40 -5.31 -4.68
CA PHE A 223 7.27 -6.15 -4.32
C PHE A 223 6.61 -5.57 -3.07
N SER A 224 5.36 -5.21 -3.17
CA SER A 224 4.55 -4.69 -2.06
C SER A 224 3.54 -5.75 -1.61
N ILE A 225 3.44 -5.94 -0.30
CA ILE A 225 2.56 -6.94 0.32
C ILE A 225 1.62 -6.22 1.29
N PRO A 226 0.54 -5.61 0.76
CA PRO A 226 -0.46 -4.97 1.61
C PRO A 226 -1.35 -6.01 2.30
N PHE A 227 -1.75 -5.69 3.53
CA PHE A 227 -2.72 -6.46 4.28
C PHE A 227 -3.58 -5.56 5.17
N HIS A 228 -4.82 -5.97 5.39
CA HIS A 228 -5.71 -5.31 6.33
C HIS A 228 -5.70 -6.05 7.68
N THR A 229 -6.05 -5.31 8.74
CA THR A 229 -6.46 -5.86 10.02
C THR A 229 -7.94 -5.55 10.27
N ARG A 230 -8.55 -6.21 11.23
CA ARG A 230 -9.95 -5.88 11.60
C ARG A 230 -10.10 -4.44 12.06
N TYR A 231 -9.07 -3.90 12.71
CA TYR A 231 -9.05 -2.49 13.12
C TYR A 231 -9.02 -1.56 11.89
N VAL A 232 -8.16 -1.85 10.91
CA VAL A 232 -8.07 -1.08 9.66
C VAL A 232 -9.40 -1.11 8.91
N GLU A 233 -10.03 -2.26 8.74
CA GLU A 233 -11.35 -2.37 8.10
C GLU A 233 -12.42 -1.54 8.82
N GLN A 234 -12.40 -1.55 10.15
CA GLN A 234 -13.32 -0.73 10.94
C GLN A 234 -13.05 0.77 10.75
N ALA A 235 -11.78 1.18 10.78
CA ALA A 235 -11.39 2.58 10.61
C ALA A 235 -11.74 3.08 9.20
N GLU A 236 -11.54 2.26 8.17
CA GLU A 236 -11.95 2.58 6.80
C GLU A 236 -13.47 2.76 6.69
N ALA A 237 -14.24 1.87 7.29
CA ALA A 237 -15.70 1.98 7.33
C ALA A 237 -16.15 3.30 7.98
N VAL A 238 -15.51 3.69 9.09
CA VAL A 238 -15.76 4.97 9.77
C VAL A 238 -15.41 6.15 8.89
N SER A 239 -14.25 6.14 8.22
CA SER A 239 -13.82 7.21 7.33
C SER A 239 -14.79 7.38 6.14
N ARG A 240 -15.32 6.30 5.59
CA ARG A 240 -16.36 6.33 4.54
C ARG A 240 -17.65 7.01 5.01
N ILE A 241 -18.09 6.76 6.26
CA ILE A 241 -19.24 7.47 6.84
C ILE A 241 -18.90 8.93 7.06
N ASN A 242 -17.76 9.23 7.66
CA ASN A 242 -17.30 10.57 7.92
C ASN A 242 -17.29 11.43 6.64
N LYS A 243 -16.77 10.88 5.53
CA LYS A 243 -16.81 11.55 4.22
C LYS A 243 -18.24 11.91 3.79
N ARG A 244 -19.22 11.03 4.02
CA ARG A 244 -20.63 11.34 3.71
C ARG A 244 -21.21 12.39 4.65
N MET A 245 -20.90 12.30 5.95
CA MET A 245 -21.33 13.29 6.93
C MET A 245 -20.78 14.70 6.59
N ARG A 246 -19.50 14.78 6.20
CA ARG A 246 -18.89 16.05 5.77
C ARG A 246 -19.56 16.63 4.51
N LYS A 247 -19.98 15.79 3.55
CA LYS A 247 -20.79 16.24 2.41
C LYS A 247 -22.16 16.84 2.79
N LEU A 248 -22.65 16.49 3.98
CA LEU A 248 -23.86 17.06 4.58
C LEU A 248 -23.55 18.23 5.55
N HIS A 249 -22.34 18.80 5.46
CA HIS A 249 -21.84 19.89 6.33
C HIS A 249 -21.79 19.55 7.83
N LEU A 250 -21.73 18.26 8.17
CA LEU A 250 -21.50 17.82 9.54
C LEU A 250 -20.00 17.71 9.82
N SER A 251 -19.60 17.87 11.08
CA SER A 251 -18.21 17.76 11.53
C SER A 251 -18.02 16.49 12.37
N PRO A 252 -17.90 15.30 11.73
CA PRO A 252 -17.69 14.06 12.47
C PRO A 252 -16.29 14.02 13.08
N ARG A 253 -16.16 13.33 14.21
CA ARG A 253 -14.85 12.97 14.78
C ARG A 253 -14.13 12.00 13.82
N ALA A 254 -12.80 12.15 13.69
CA ALA A 254 -11.98 11.25 12.90
C ALA A 254 -12.02 9.82 13.48
N ALA A 255 -11.71 8.85 12.64
CA ALA A 255 -11.62 7.46 13.07
C ALA A 255 -10.49 7.32 14.12
N GLY A 256 -10.75 6.60 15.20
CA GLY A 256 -9.83 6.42 16.33
C GLY A 256 -9.96 7.45 17.45
N GLU A 257 -10.66 8.57 17.25
CA GLU A 257 -10.88 9.57 18.33
C GLU A 257 -11.91 9.15 19.37
N SER A 258 -12.80 8.19 19.04
CA SER A 258 -13.81 7.70 19.97
C SER A 258 -14.29 6.31 19.63
N GLU A 259 -13.76 5.32 20.32
CA GLU A 259 -14.08 3.91 20.08
C GLU A 259 -15.59 3.58 20.12
N PRO A 260 -16.42 4.09 21.06
CA PRO A 260 -17.86 3.81 21.06
C PRO A 260 -18.57 4.38 19.82
N ILE A 261 -18.18 5.58 19.39
CA ILE A 261 -18.75 6.22 18.20
C ILE A 261 -18.34 5.45 16.96
N ASP A 262 -17.09 5.02 16.88
CA ASP A 262 -16.55 4.28 15.75
C ASP A 262 -17.21 2.91 15.60
N LYS A 263 -17.42 2.19 16.71
CA LYS A 263 -18.18 0.93 16.71
C LYS A 263 -19.61 1.14 16.18
N THR A 264 -20.28 2.20 16.60
CA THR A 264 -21.62 2.52 16.13
C THR A 264 -21.63 2.83 14.63
N LYS A 265 -20.72 3.67 14.15
CA LYS A 265 -20.58 3.99 12.73
C LYS A 265 -20.27 2.74 11.89
N ALA A 266 -19.37 1.87 12.36
CA ALA A 266 -19.01 0.63 11.67
C ALA A 266 -20.21 -0.32 11.51
N VAL A 267 -21.06 -0.44 12.53
CA VAL A 267 -22.30 -1.23 12.46
C VAL A 267 -23.26 -0.64 11.42
N VAL A 268 -23.45 0.67 11.42
CA VAL A 268 -24.35 1.36 10.48
C VAL A 268 -23.90 1.13 9.02
N ILE A 269 -22.61 1.29 8.72
CA ILE A 269 -22.13 1.10 7.34
C ILE A 269 -22.25 -0.34 6.87
N ARG A 270 -21.89 -1.31 7.75
CA ARG A 270 -22.01 -2.74 7.41
C ARG A 270 -23.45 -3.13 7.10
N SER A 271 -24.40 -2.63 7.91
CA SER A 271 -25.84 -2.86 7.69
C SER A 271 -26.32 -2.23 6.38
N TRP A 272 -25.87 -1.03 6.08
CA TRP A 272 -26.21 -0.32 4.86
C TRP A 272 -25.62 -1.01 3.60
N LEU A 273 -24.36 -1.46 3.64
CA LEU A 273 -23.73 -2.19 2.53
C LEU A 273 -24.47 -3.51 2.25
N LYS A 274 -24.81 -4.27 3.27
CA LYS A 274 -25.64 -5.50 3.12
C LYS A 274 -26.99 -5.22 2.47
N LEU A 275 -27.64 -4.10 2.81
CA LEU A 275 -28.90 -3.69 2.18
C LEU A 275 -28.71 -3.32 0.70
N GLN A 276 -27.61 -2.68 0.35
CA GLN A 276 -27.30 -2.35 -1.06
C GLN A 276 -27.04 -3.60 -1.89
N GLU A 277 -26.27 -4.56 -1.38
CA GLU A 277 -26.01 -5.84 -2.03
C GLU A 277 -27.30 -6.65 -2.25
N ALA A 278 -28.16 -6.68 -1.23
CA ALA A 278 -29.46 -7.33 -1.32
C ALA A 278 -30.37 -6.68 -2.38
N ARG A 279 -30.27 -5.33 -2.57
CA ARG A 279 -31.01 -4.62 -3.61
C ARG A 279 -30.47 -4.92 -5.02
N LYS A 280 -29.16 -5.06 -5.19
CA LYS A 280 -28.54 -5.40 -6.48
C LYS A 280 -28.83 -6.85 -6.93
N LYS A 281 -29.09 -7.75 -5.98
CA LYS A 281 -29.40 -9.17 -6.24
C LYS A 281 -30.89 -9.45 -6.45
N ARG A 282 -31.79 -8.46 -6.37
CA ARG A 282 -33.20 -8.62 -6.72
C ARG A 282 -33.33 -8.58 -8.26
N PRO A 283 -33.75 -9.68 -8.91
CA PRO A 283 -34.09 -9.65 -10.33
C PRO A 283 -35.29 -8.72 -10.54
N THR A 284 -35.22 -7.89 -11.56
CA THR A 284 -36.36 -7.11 -12.11
C THR A 284 -37.36 -8.01 -12.75
#